data_d622434045341b3007172706da81e3fb
#
_entry.id   d622434045341b3007172706da81e3fb
#
_cell.length_a   1.000
_cell.length_b   1.000
_cell.length_c   1.000
_cell.angle_alpha   90.00
_cell.angle_beta   90.00
_cell.angle_gamma   90.00
#
_symmetry.space_group_name_H-M   'P 1'
#
loop_
_entity.id
_entity.type
_entity.pdbx_description
1 polymer ?
#
loop_
_entity_poly.entity_id
_entity_poly.type
_entity_poly.pdbx_seq_one_letter_code
_entity_poly.pdbx_strand_id
1 'polypeptide(L)'
;MQKRIYSNYSEEEVKNIEQASEKCGMSISALQRYALLYLIEDPQSKEKFTLDILLLTQDLISAMWDLPHGGKFIVSSLLPAETWMALDKRGKLTMSQVLKKEIERNPTEFQFTGEKLENKTKVYQRI
;
A
#
# COMPACT_ATOMS: atom_id res chain seq x y z
N MET A 1 -5.33 14.03 -26.33
CA MET A 1 -6.43 13.05 -26.39
C MET A 1 -6.02 11.77 -25.66
N GLN A 2 -6.86 11.31 -24.76
CA GLN A 2 -6.60 10.05 -24.07
C GLN A 2 -6.99 8.89 -24.96
N LYS A 3 -6.13 7.87 -24.99
CA LYS A 3 -6.41 6.62 -25.70
C LYS A 3 -6.56 5.49 -24.70
N ARG A 4 -7.45 4.57 -24.98
CA ARG A 4 -7.64 3.37 -24.18
C ARG A 4 -6.88 2.21 -24.79
N ILE A 5 -6.22 1.44 -23.93
CA ILE A 5 -5.56 0.19 -24.31
C ILE A 5 -6.33 -0.95 -23.65
N TYR A 6 -6.73 -1.92 -24.45
CA TYR A 6 -7.50 -3.06 -23.97
C TYR A 6 -6.64 -4.31 -23.92
N SER A 7 -6.82 -5.09 -22.87
CA SER A 7 -6.17 -6.39 -22.71
C SER A 7 -7.19 -7.40 -22.20
N ASN A 8 -7.05 -8.63 -22.66
CA ASN A 8 -7.86 -9.74 -22.18
C ASN A 8 -7.05 -10.56 -21.19
N TYR A 9 -7.67 -10.91 -20.06
CA TYR A 9 -7.04 -11.68 -19.00
C TYR A 9 -7.84 -12.95 -18.72
N SER A 10 -7.15 -14.03 -18.36
CA SER A 10 -7.79 -15.24 -17.86
C SER A 10 -8.39 -14.98 -16.48
N GLU A 11 -9.30 -15.88 -16.03
CA GLU A 11 -9.90 -15.76 -14.70
C GLU A 11 -8.85 -15.79 -13.59
N GLU A 12 -7.82 -16.63 -13.73
CA GLU A 12 -6.74 -16.71 -12.77
C GLU A 12 -5.93 -15.40 -12.73
N GLU A 13 -5.62 -14.85 -13.89
CA GLU A 13 -4.93 -13.57 -14.00
C GLU A 13 -5.74 -12.43 -13.36
N VAL A 14 -7.06 -12.41 -13.59
CA VAL A 14 -7.95 -11.42 -12.98
C VAL A 14 -7.93 -11.52 -11.47
N LYS A 15 -7.97 -12.72 -10.91
CA LYS A 15 -7.86 -12.92 -9.45
C LYS A 15 -6.54 -12.40 -8.90
N ASN A 16 -5.44 -12.67 -9.60
CA ASN A 16 -4.12 -12.19 -9.19
C ASN A 16 -4.04 -10.66 -9.22
N ILE A 17 -4.61 -10.03 -10.24
CA ILE A 17 -4.66 -8.58 -10.37
C ILE A 17 -5.52 -7.98 -9.25
N GLU A 18 -6.67 -8.57 -8.96
CA GLU A 18 -7.55 -8.12 -7.88
C GLU A 18 -6.86 -8.21 -6.52
N GLN A 19 -6.15 -9.30 -6.25
CA GLN A 19 -5.39 -9.46 -5.02
C GLN A 19 -4.27 -8.44 -4.90
N ALA A 20 -3.54 -8.18 -5.99
CA ALA A 20 -2.49 -7.17 -6.02
C ALA A 20 -3.06 -5.77 -5.78
N SER A 21 -4.21 -5.47 -6.40
CA SER A 21 -4.92 -4.21 -6.20
C SER A 21 -5.29 -4.01 -4.73
N GLU A 22 -5.83 -5.03 -4.08
CA GLU A 22 -6.19 -4.98 -2.67
C GLU A 22 -4.97 -4.78 -1.77
N LYS A 23 -3.90 -5.52 -2.00
CA LYS A 23 -2.67 -5.43 -1.20
C LYS A 23 -2.00 -4.07 -1.34
N CYS A 24 -1.99 -3.50 -2.55
CA CYS A 24 -1.39 -2.19 -2.80
C CYS A 24 -2.28 -1.01 -2.42
N GLY A 25 -3.57 -1.25 -2.14
CA GLY A 25 -4.52 -0.18 -1.88
C GLY A 25 -4.81 0.71 -3.07
N MET A 26 -4.58 0.21 -4.28
CA MET A 26 -4.84 0.90 -5.54
C MET A 26 -6.04 0.27 -6.25
N SER A 27 -6.75 1.06 -7.08
CA SER A 27 -7.70 0.48 -8.01
C SER A 27 -6.94 -0.34 -9.07
N ILE A 28 -7.63 -1.27 -9.74
CA ILE A 28 -7.03 -2.07 -10.80
C ILE A 28 -6.47 -1.18 -11.91
N SER A 29 -7.22 -0.15 -12.31
CA SER A 29 -6.76 0.80 -13.33
C SER A 29 -5.52 1.56 -12.90
N ALA A 30 -5.46 2.02 -11.66
CA ALA A 30 -4.29 2.71 -11.12
C ALA A 30 -3.08 1.80 -11.04
N LEU A 31 -3.27 0.54 -10.62
CA LEU A 31 -2.20 -0.45 -10.55
C LEU A 31 -1.61 -0.74 -11.92
N GLN A 32 -2.47 -0.95 -12.94
CA GLN A 32 -2.04 -1.18 -14.31
C GLN A 32 -1.25 -0.01 -14.85
N ARG A 33 -1.77 1.20 -14.67
CA ARG A 33 -1.11 2.42 -15.12
C ARG A 33 0.26 2.60 -14.45
N TYR A 34 0.32 2.40 -13.15
CA TYR A 34 1.54 2.51 -12.37
C TYR A 34 2.61 1.54 -12.89
N ALA A 35 2.25 0.27 -13.05
CA ALA A 35 3.16 -0.76 -13.52
C ALA A 35 3.67 -0.47 -14.93
N LEU A 36 2.78 -0.11 -15.86
CA LEU A 36 3.16 0.17 -17.24
C LEU A 36 4.07 1.39 -17.36
N LEU A 37 3.76 2.47 -16.66
CA LEU A 37 4.58 3.69 -16.71
C LEU A 37 5.98 3.44 -16.14
N TYR A 38 6.08 2.68 -15.05
CA TYR A 38 7.39 2.35 -14.48
C TYR A 38 8.21 1.46 -15.41
N LEU A 39 7.60 0.46 -16.02
CA LEU A 39 8.28 -0.43 -16.96
C LEU A 39 8.78 0.31 -18.22
N ILE A 40 8.01 1.27 -18.70
CA ILE A 40 8.37 2.05 -19.90
C ILE A 40 9.51 3.02 -19.60
N GLU A 41 9.46 3.70 -18.45
CA GLU A 41 10.48 4.69 -18.08
C GLU A 41 11.84 4.06 -17.78
N ASP A 42 11.85 3.01 -16.96
CA ASP A 42 13.06 2.31 -16.58
C ASP A 42 12.70 0.86 -16.18
N PRO A 43 12.64 -0.05 -17.14
CA PRO A 43 12.16 -1.40 -16.90
C PRO A 43 12.85 -2.14 -15.76
N GLN A 44 14.17 -2.07 -15.68
CA GLN A 44 14.92 -2.80 -14.67
C GLN A 44 14.71 -2.25 -13.27
N SER A 45 14.89 -0.95 -13.11
CA SER A 45 14.77 -0.27 -11.83
C SER A 45 13.32 -0.23 -11.33
N LYS A 46 12.39 0.05 -12.23
CA LYS A 46 10.98 0.21 -11.87
C LYS A 46 10.28 -1.12 -11.59
N GLU A 47 10.65 -2.16 -12.30
CA GLU A 47 10.14 -3.51 -12.04
C GLU A 47 10.54 -3.97 -10.63
N LYS A 48 11.80 -3.78 -10.25
CA LYS A 48 12.28 -4.08 -8.92
C LYS A 48 11.55 -3.28 -7.86
N PHE A 49 11.35 -1.98 -8.10
CA PHE A 49 10.64 -1.10 -7.18
C PHE A 49 9.20 -1.59 -6.95
N THR A 50 8.50 -1.98 -8.02
CA THR A 50 7.13 -2.49 -7.92
C THR A 50 7.06 -3.75 -7.07
N LEU A 51 7.99 -4.69 -7.26
CA LEU A 51 8.06 -5.90 -6.45
C LEU A 51 8.36 -5.57 -4.99
N ASP A 52 9.30 -4.68 -4.74
CA ASP A 52 9.64 -4.24 -3.38
C ASP A 52 8.43 -3.61 -2.68
N ILE A 53 7.65 -2.80 -3.37
CA ILE A 53 6.43 -2.21 -2.84
C ILE A 53 5.40 -3.29 -2.45
N LEU A 54 5.22 -4.31 -3.25
CA LEU A 54 4.33 -5.42 -2.93
C LEU A 54 4.77 -6.17 -1.68
N LEU A 55 6.07 -6.43 -1.56
CA LEU A 55 6.63 -7.08 -0.38
C LEU A 55 6.49 -6.21 0.87
N LEU A 56 6.74 -4.92 0.74
CA LEU A 56 6.56 -3.97 1.85
C LEU A 56 5.11 -3.86 2.30
N THR A 57 4.15 -3.96 1.36
CA THR A 57 2.74 -3.99 1.68
C THR A 57 2.40 -5.17 2.58
N GLN A 58 2.95 -6.35 2.29
CA GLN A 58 2.76 -7.53 3.12
C GLN A 58 3.39 -7.34 4.52
N ASP A 59 4.58 -6.78 4.58
CA ASP A 59 5.26 -6.50 5.85
C ASP A 59 4.47 -5.51 6.70
N LEU A 60 3.93 -4.47 6.07
CA LEU A 60 3.10 -3.47 6.73
C LEU A 60 1.88 -4.11 7.39
N ILE A 61 1.13 -4.92 6.63
CA ILE A 61 -0.08 -5.59 7.11
C ILE A 61 0.27 -6.55 8.24
N SER A 62 1.33 -7.34 8.08
CA SER A 62 1.79 -8.26 9.15
C SER A 62 2.13 -7.50 10.42
N ALA A 63 2.82 -6.37 10.32
CA ALA A 63 3.16 -5.54 11.48
C ALA A 63 1.92 -4.98 12.18
N MET A 64 0.89 -4.60 11.42
CA MET A 64 -0.39 -4.14 11.99
C MET A 64 -1.03 -5.21 12.86
N TRP A 65 -1.12 -6.42 12.35
CA TRP A 65 -1.77 -7.54 13.05
C TRP A 65 -0.95 -8.09 14.22
N ASP A 66 0.34 -7.83 14.23
CA ASP A 66 1.24 -8.22 15.34
C ASP A 66 1.24 -7.21 16.49
N LEU A 67 0.60 -6.07 16.32
CA LEU A 67 0.54 -5.06 17.39
C LEU A 67 -0.27 -5.56 18.58
N PRO A 68 0.14 -5.23 19.81
CA PRO A 68 -0.64 -5.56 21.00
C PRO A 68 -1.95 -4.77 21.03
N HIS A 69 -2.99 -5.34 21.64
CA HIS A 69 -4.26 -4.65 21.85
C HIS A 69 -4.05 -3.35 22.63
N GLY A 70 -4.62 -2.26 22.14
CA GLY A 70 -4.45 -0.93 22.70
C GLY A 70 -3.24 -0.16 22.20
N GLY A 71 -2.37 -0.80 21.41
CA GLY A 71 -1.18 -0.14 20.86
C GLY A 71 -1.52 0.92 19.83
N LYS A 72 -0.96 2.11 20.00
CA LYS A 72 -1.09 3.21 19.03
C LYS A 72 0.05 3.13 18.01
N PHE A 73 -0.24 3.54 16.78
CA PHE A 73 0.76 3.49 15.70
C PHE A 73 0.49 4.53 14.62
N ILE A 74 1.53 4.83 13.86
CA ILE A 74 1.45 5.59 12.62
C ILE A 74 2.04 4.74 11.50
N VAL A 75 1.78 5.10 10.25
CA VAL A 75 2.23 4.29 9.11
C VAL A 75 3.75 4.04 9.13
N SER A 76 4.55 5.07 9.44
CA SER A 76 6.00 4.95 9.45
C SER A 76 6.55 4.07 10.58
N SER A 77 5.79 3.86 11.65
CA SER A 77 6.22 3.03 12.78
C SER A 77 6.09 1.53 12.51
N LEU A 78 5.36 1.14 11.46
CA LEU A 78 5.13 -0.26 11.11
C LEU A 78 6.24 -0.88 10.27
N LEU A 79 7.11 -0.05 9.72
CA LEU A 79 8.25 -0.49 8.91
C LEU A 79 9.56 -0.05 9.58
N PRO A 80 10.67 -0.76 9.32
CA PRO A 80 11.97 -0.30 9.78
C PRO A 80 12.24 1.13 9.29
N ALA A 81 12.86 1.96 10.13
CA ALA A 81 13.11 3.37 9.81
C ALA A 81 13.90 3.54 8.50
N GLU A 82 14.89 2.71 8.28
CA GLU A 82 15.69 2.73 7.04
C GLU A 82 14.84 2.44 5.80
N THR A 83 13.94 1.46 5.92
CA THR A 83 13.02 1.09 4.84
C THR A 83 12.07 2.23 4.52
N TRP A 84 11.47 2.84 5.54
CA TRP A 84 10.57 3.96 5.35
C TRP A 84 11.27 5.16 4.71
N MET A 85 12.45 5.50 5.18
CA MET A 85 13.22 6.63 4.63
C MET A 85 13.70 6.40 3.21
N ALA A 86 13.89 5.16 2.80
CA ALA A 86 14.28 4.80 1.43
C ALA A 86 13.12 4.90 0.44
N LEU A 87 11.87 4.97 0.92
CA LEU A 87 10.70 5.12 0.06
C LEU A 87 10.62 6.54 -0.48
N ASP A 88 10.26 6.65 -1.75
CA ASP A 88 9.91 7.93 -2.34
C ASP A 88 8.51 8.37 -1.90
N LYS A 89 8.08 9.54 -2.35
CA LYS A 89 6.77 10.10 -2.01
C LYS A 89 5.62 9.18 -2.41
N ARG A 90 5.71 8.52 -3.57
CA ARG A 90 4.69 7.58 -4.05
C ARG A 90 4.63 6.33 -3.19
N GLY A 91 5.80 5.79 -2.82
CA GLY A 91 5.88 4.62 -1.97
C GLY A 91 5.25 4.89 -0.61
N LYS A 92 5.57 6.02 -0.01
CA LYS A 92 4.98 6.44 1.28
C LYS A 92 3.46 6.62 1.18
N LEU A 93 2.99 7.24 0.10
CA LEU A 93 1.55 7.41 -0.12
C LEU A 93 0.85 6.06 -0.30
N THR A 94 1.46 5.14 -1.04
CA THR A 94 0.93 3.78 -1.23
C THR A 94 0.79 3.06 0.10
N MET A 95 1.81 3.13 0.96
CA MET A 95 1.76 2.51 2.29
C MET A 95 0.64 3.12 3.14
N SER A 96 0.47 4.43 3.11
CA SER A 96 -0.61 5.12 3.83
C SER A 96 -1.99 4.70 3.35
N GLN A 97 -2.17 4.50 2.05
CA GLN A 97 -3.44 4.05 1.46
C GLN A 97 -3.74 2.59 1.82
N VAL A 98 -2.73 1.74 1.82
CA VAL A 98 -2.87 0.33 2.24
C VAL A 98 -3.29 0.27 3.71
N LEU A 99 -2.64 1.03 4.57
CA LEU A 99 -2.98 1.11 5.98
C LEU A 99 -4.43 1.54 6.19
N LYS A 100 -4.85 2.61 5.54
CA LYS A 100 -6.22 3.12 5.65
C LYS A 100 -7.25 2.08 5.23
N LYS A 101 -7.02 1.39 4.11
CA LYS A 101 -7.94 0.36 3.64
C LYS A 101 -8.03 -0.83 4.58
N GLU A 102 -6.92 -1.27 5.13
CA GLU A 102 -6.89 -2.37 6.08
C GLU A 102 -7.69 -2.03 7.34
N ILE A 103 -7.56 -0.81 7.83
CA ILE A 103 -8.33 -0.31 8.99
C ILE A 103 -9.82 -0.26 8.67
N GLU A 104 -10.20 0.24 7.51
CA GLU A 104 -11.59 0.32 7.08
C GLU A 104 -12.26 -1.06 6.91
N ARG A 105 -11.48 -2.07 6.51
CA ARG A 105 -11.96 -3.46 6.39
C ARG A 105 -12.12 -4.15 7.72
N ASN A 106 -11.41 -3.71 8.75
CA ASN A 106 -11.36 -4.38 10.05
C ASN A 106 -11.69 -3.39 11.17
N PRO A 107 -12.90 -2.80 11.17
CA PRO A 107 -13.25 -1.74 12.11
C PRO A 107 -13.35 -2.22 13.56
N THR A 108 -13.46 -3.52 13.79
CA THR A 108 -13.47 -4.09 15.14
C THR A 108 -12.06 -4.34 15.70
N GLU A 109 -11.05 -4.29 14.85
CA GLU A 109 -9.66 -4.59 15.22
C GLU A 109 -8.79 -3.34 15.27
N PHE A 110 -9.13 -2.32 14.49
CA PHE A 110 -8.37 -1.08 14.38
C PHE A 110 -9.30 0.13 14.35
N GLN A 111 -8.80 1.26 14.84
CA GLN A 111 -9.55 2.51 14.78
C GLN A 111 -8.62 3.71 14.60
N PHE A 112 -9.16 4.79 14.02
CA PHE A 112 -8.51 6.09 14.02
C PHE A 112 -8.77 6.75 15.39
N THR A 113 -7.69 7.20 16.05
CA THR A 113 -7.81 7.80 17.40
C THR A 113 -8.36 9.23 17.39
N GLY A 114 -8.41 9.86 16.21
CA GLY A 114 -8.72 11.29 16.10
C GLY A 114 -7.49 12.19 16.26
N GLU A 115 -6.36 11.64 16.65
CA GLU A 115 -5.11 12.37 16.83
C GLU A 115 -4.34 12.48 15.52
N LYS A 116 -3.66 13.60 15.31
CA LYS A 116 -2.73 13.81 14.20
C LYS A 116 -1.45 14.43 14.74
N LEU A 117 -0.32 14.01 14.16
CA LEU A 117 0.96 14.63 14.45
C LEU A 117 1.06 16.02 13.80
N GLU A 118 2.10 16.79 14.13
CA GLU A 118 2.33 18.12 13.57
C GLU A 118 2.35 18.14 12.04
N ASN A 119 2.89 17.09 11.43
CA ASN A 119 2.94 16.91 9.98
C ASN A 119 1.63 16.35 9.38
N LYS A 120 0.54 16.35 10.14
CA LYS A 120 -0.80 15.84 9.77
C LYS A 120 -0.88 14.33 9.59
N THR A 121 0.12 13.57 10.02
CA THR A 121 0.08 12.11 10.01
C THR A 121 -0.95 11.61 11.02
N LYS A 122 -1.86 10.75 10.58
CA LYS A 122 -2.92 10.20 11.44
C LYS A 122 -2.37 9.14 12.39
N VAL A 123 -2.86 9.15 13.61
CA VAL A 123 -2.54 8.13 14.63
C VAL A 123 -3.70 7.14 14.71
N TYR A 124 -3.39 5.87 14.61
CA TYR A 124 -4.35 4.77 14.70
C TYR A 124 -4.07 3.93 15.94
N GLN A 125 -5.01 3.06 16.27
CA GLN A 125 -4.90 2.21 17.44
C GLN A 125 -5.41 0.79 17.15
N ARG A 126 -4.69 -0.21 17.65
CA ARG A 126 -5.15 -1.59 17.70
C ARG A 126 -6.19 -1.70 18.83
N ILE A 127 -7.39 -2.15 18.50
CA ILE A 127 -8.46 -2.31 19.50
C ILE A 127 -8.26 -3.55 20.36
#